data_1ccdaa455ee5ca9ae91bcfca1a489743
#
_entry.id   1ccdaa455ee5ca9ae91bcfca1a489743
#
_cell.length_a   1.000
_cell.length_b   1.000
_cell.length_c   1.000
_cell.angle_alpha   90.00
_cell.angle_beta   90.00
_cell.angle_gamma   90.00
#
_symmetry.space_group_name_H-M   'P 1'
#
loop_
_entity.id
_entity.type
_entity.pdbx_description
1 polymer ?
#
loop_
_entity_poly.entity_id
_entity_poly.type
_entity_poly.pdbx_seq_one_letter_code
_entity_poly.pdbx_strand_id
1 'polypeptide(L)'
;RTLAVTVFGDLDVSTLTELPGGRQGITSHVVQFAKPQLIARTWTRIAEECAAGRQAFVVCPRIDEDDPAEELIEAGGTLSEDEDSIDELLAAKPKAPIASALGMTEALRRNAALAGLRIEVLHGRMSSEEKNSVMGEFAAGKIDVLVSTTVIEVGVNVPNATVMVVLDADRFGVAQLHQLRGRVGRG
;
A
#
# COMPACT_ATOMS: atom_id res chain seq x y z
N ARG A 1 1.21 21.69 5.18
CA ARG A 1 0.49 22.17 6.38
C ARG A 1 1.44 22.79 7.39
N THR A 2 2.48 22.11 7.81
CA THR A 2 3.45 22.59 8.80
C THR A 2 4.14 23.88 8.35
N LEU A 3 4.47 23.99 7.06
CA LEU A 3 5.09 25.20 6.49
C LEU A 3 4.13 26.41 6.52
N ALA A 4 2.83 26.19 6.26
CA ALA A 4 1.83 27.24 6.35
C ALA A 4 1.69 27.80 7.79
N VAL A 5 1.72 26.92 8.80
CA VAL A 5 1.68 27.34 10.21
C VAL A 5 2.92 28.12 10.63
N THR A 6 4.10 27.76 10.11
CA THR A 6 5.37 28.44 10.43
C THR A 6 5.54 29.77 9.70
N VAL A 7 5.07 29.89 8.46
CA VAL A 7 5.24 31.10 7.63
C VAL A 7 4.11 32.13 7.85
N PHE A 8 2.93 31.64 8.12
CA PHE A 8 1.73 32.47 8.32
C PHE A 8 1.23 32.37 9.77
N GLY A 9 2.02 32.67 10.77
CA GLY A 9 1.73 32.52 12.21
C GLY A 9 0.35 32.98 12.74
N ASP A 10 -0.57 33.29 11.86
CA ASP A 10 -1.93 33.77 12.04
C ASP A 10 -3.02 32.67 11.82
N LEU A 11 -2.60 31.41 11.67
CA LEU A 11 -3.51 30.29 11.47
C LEU A 11 -3.89 29.63 12.80
N ASP A 12 -5.17 29.65 13.11
CA ASP A 12 -5.74 28.88 14.21
C ASP A 12 -5.61 27.38 13.94
N VAL A 13 -4.92 26.66 14.81
CA VAL A 13 -4.69 25.22 14.68
C VAL A 13 -5.59 24.46 15.63
N SER A 14 -6.69 23.91 15.11
CA SER A 14 -7.49 22.94 15.85
C SER A 14 -6.89 21.52 15.71
N THR A 15 -6.47 20.95 16.82
CA THR A 15 -5.95 19.58 16.88
C THR A 15 -7.04 18.65 17.38
N LEU A 16 -7.53 17.74 16.53
CA LEU A 16 -8.43 16.66 16.92
C LEU A 16 -7.59 15.57 17.65
N THR A 17 -7.74 15.49 18.96
CA THR A 17 -7.08 14.50 19.81
C THR A 17 -7.89 13.22 19.99
N GLU A 18 -9.19 13.25 19.68
CA GLU A 18 -10.08 12.11 19.79
C GLU A 18 -10.07 11.27 18.51
N LEU A 19 -9.87 9.97 18.67
CA LEU A 19 -10.08 9.01 17.58
C LEU A 19 -11.59 8.82 17.39
N PRO A 20 -12.09 8.79 16.14
CA PRO A 20 -13.49 8.46 15.88
C PRO A 20 -13.84 7.13 16.58
N GLY A 21 -14.95 7.12 17.32
CA GLY A 21 -15.42 5.93 18.02
C GLY A 21 -15.59 4.74 17.06
N GLY A 22 -15.12 3.55 17.46
CA GLY A 22 -15.21 2.33 16.65
C GLY A 22 -13.93 1.93 15.91
N ARG A 23 -12.85 2.73 15.94
CA ARG A 23 -11.60 2.40 15.26
C ARG A 23 -10.87 1.27 16.00
N GLN A 24 -10.80 0.09 15.40
CA GLN A 24 -9.98 -1.00 15.92
C GLN A 24 -8.49 -0.66 15.78
N GLY A 25 -7.70 -1.05 16.78
CA GLY A 25 -6.24 -0.82 16.75
C GLY A 25 -5.60 -1.53 15.56
N ILE A 26 -4.86 -0.79 14.71
CA ILE A 26 -4.14 -1.38 13.58
C ILE A 26 -2.79 -1.89 14.07
N THR A 27 -2.55 -3.19 13.95
CA THR A 27 -1.25 -3.81 14.21
C THR A 27 -0.46 -3.90 12.92
N SER A 28 0.79 -3.44 12.95
CA SER A 28 1.68 -3.48 11.77
C SER A 28 2.80 -4.49 12.02
N HIS A 29 3.11 -5.28 11.01
CA HIS A 29 4.17 -6.27 11.03
C HIS A 29 5.11 -6.06 9.84
N VAL A 30 6.42 -6.14 10.07
CA VAL A 30 7.41 -6.13 9.00
C VAL A 30 7.78 -7.58 8.68
N VAL A 31 7.55 -7.98 7.43
CA VAL A 31 7.86 -9.32 6.93
C VAL A 31 9.03 -9.22 5.97
N GLN A 32 10.17 -9.82 6.35
CA GLN A 32 11.35 -9.85 5.50
C GLN A 32 11.16 -10.84 4.36
N PHE A 33 11.53 -10.45 3.14
CA PHE A 33 11.42 -11.29 1.94
C PHE A 33 12.21 -12.61 2.07
N ALA A 34 13.29 -12.61 2.83
CA ALA A 34 14.09 -13.80 3.12
C ALA A 34 13.39 -14.89 3.98
N LYS A 35 12.15 -14.62 4.44
CA LYS A 35 11.39 -15.55 5.28
C LYS A 35 10.13 -16.07 4.58
N PRO A 36 10.25 -17.10 3.70
CA PRO A 36 9.13 -17.58 2.87
C PRO A 36 7.93 -18.09 3.69
N GLN A 37 8.17 -18.62 4.89
CA GLN A 37 7.10 -19.06 5.78
C GLN A 37 6.22 -17.90 6.25
N LEU A 38 6.79 -16.73 6.53
CA LEU A 38 6.03 -15.55 6.92
C LEU A 38 5.27 -14.95 5.75
N ILE A 39 5.86 -15.00 4.53
CA ILE A 39 5.18 -14.61 3.31
C ILE A 39 3.96 -15.51 3.06
N ALA A 40 4.13 -16.83 3.14
CA ALA A 40 3.03 -17.78 3.02
C ALA A 40 1.94 -17.53 4.07
N ARG A 41 2.31 -17.25 5.31
CA ARG A 41 1.38 -16.90 6.39
C ARG A 41 0.60 -15.61 6.09
N THR A 42 1.23 -14.63 5.44
CA THR A 42 0.58 -13.39 5.02
C THR A 42 -0.58 -13.69 4.05
N TRP A 43 -0.34 -14.52 3.05
CA TRP A 43 -1.38 -14.91 2.08
C TRP A 43 -2.48 -15.74 2.73
N THR A 44 -2.14 -16.66 3.62
CA THR A 44 -3.13 -17.41 4.42
C THR A 44 -3.98 -16.45 5.26
N ARG A 45 -3.38 -15.42 5.85
CA ARG A 45 -4.14 -14.42 6.63
C ARG A 45 -5.14 -13.65 5.79
N ILE A 46 -4.77 -13.27 4.56
CA ILE A 46 -5.72 -12.66 3.62
C ILE A 46 -6.88 -13.60 3.33
N ALA A 47 -6.59 -14.89 3.07
CA ALA A 47 -7.65 -15.88 2.82
C ALA A 47 -8.59 -16.03 4.02
N GLU A 48 -8.06 -16.08 5.25
CA GLU A 48 -8.86 -16.13 6.49
C GLU A 48 -9.79 -14.91 6.63
N GLU A 49 -9.28 -13.72 6.35
CA GLU A 49 -10.06 -12.48 6.41
C GLU A 49 -11.14 -12.46 5.32
N CYS A 50 -10.81 -12.85 4.09
CA CYS A 50 -11.78 -12.93 2.99
C CYS A 50 -12.85 -14.00 3.25
N ALA A 51 -12.48 -15.15 3.81
CA ALA A 51 -13.44 -16.18 4.22
C ALA A 51 -14.42 -15.70 5.30
N ALA A 52 -14.00 -14.73 6.13
CA ALA A 52 -14.86 -14.05 7.10
C ALA A 52 -15.68 -12.89 6.49
N GLY A 53 -15.71 -12.76 5.15
CA GLY A 53 -16.45 -11.73 4.42
C GLY A 53 -15.76 -10.37 4.40
N ARG A 54 -14.48 -10.27 4.80
CA ARG A 54 -13.68 -9.04 4.78
C ARG A 54 -12.88 -8.93 3.50
N GLN A 55 -12.21 -7.80 3.31
CA GLN A 55 -11.47 -7.49 2.09
C GLN A 55 -10.03 -7.09 2.41
N ALA A 56 -9.15 -7.23 1.41
CA ALA A 56 -7.74 -6.91 1.56
C ALA A 56 -7.22 -6.01 0.44
N PHE A 57 -6.24 -5.16 0.79
CA PHE A 57 -5.43 -4.41 -0.16
C PHE A 57 -4.03 -5.04 -0.27
N VAL A 58 -3.48 -5.06 -1.49
CA VAL A 58 -2.07 -5.34 -1.76
C VAL A 58 -1.51 -4.17 -2.56
N VAL A 59 -0.55 -3.46 -1.99
CA VAL A 59 0.02 -2.24 -2.58
C VAL A 59 1.40 -2.56 -3.13
N CYS A 60 1.63 -2.21 -4.40
CA CYS A 60 2.88 -2.39 -5.11
C CYS A 60 3.48 -1.03 -5.49
N PRO A 61 4.81 -0.89 -5.56
CA PRO A 61 5.45 0.39 -5.89
C PRO A 61 5.37 0.75 -7.36
N ARG A 62 5.10 -0.20 -8.26
CA ARG A 62 5.03 0.02 -9.72
C ARG A 62 3.91 -0.77 -10.38
N ILE A 63 3.57 -0.39 -11.63
CA ILE A 63 2.47 -1.01 -12.39
C ILE A 63 2.92 -2.33 -13.00
N ASP A 64 4.02 -2.33 -13.76
CA ASP A 64 4.59 -3.51 -14.40
C ASP A 64 6.11 -3.61 -14.18
N GLU A 65 6.73 -4.66 -14.72
CA GLU A 65 8.16 -4.92 -14.51
C GLU A 65 9.06 -3.95 -15.29
N ASP A 66 8.57 -3.40 -16.39
CA ASP A 66 9.30 -2.48 -17.27
C ASP A 66 9.14 -1.01 -16.86
N ASP A 67 8.23 -0.70 -15.93
CA ASP A 67 8.11 0.65 -15.41
C ASP A 67 9.40 1.05 -14.69
N PRO A 68 10.04 2.14 -15.09
CA PRO A 68 11.05 2.74 -14.24
C PRO A 68 10.35 2.97 -12.89
N ALA A 69 10.90 2.41 -11.81
CA ALA A 69 10.38 2.67 -10.49
C ALA A 69 10.27 4.20 -10.39
N GLU A 70 9.04 4.72 -10.34
CA GLU A 70 8.86 6.11 -9.98
C GLU A 70 9.51 6.21 -8.61
N GLU A 71 10.68 6.80 -8.57
CA GLU A 71 11.25 7.28 -7.33
C GLU A 71 10.26 8.33 -6.83
N LEU A 72 9.33 7.89 -6.01
CA LEU A 72 8.44 8.76 -5.25
C LEU A 72 9.26 9.44 -4.14
N ILE A 73 10.38 10.03 -4.55
CA ILE A 73 11.12 10.99 -3.77
C ILE A 73 10.28 12.27 -3.85
N GLU A 74 9.41 12.46 -2.88
CA GLU A 74 8.92 13.82 -2.62
C GLU A 74 10.15 14.71 -2.46
N ALA A 75 10.36 15.60 -3.42
CA ALA A 75 11.35 16.66 -3.36
C ALA A 75 11.15 17.47 -2.07
N GLY A 76 11.97 17.22 -1.08
CA GLY A 76 11.89 17.86 0.23
C GLY A 76 13.06 17.55 1.16
N GLY A 77 14.14 16.95 0.67
CA GLY A 77 15.38 16.75 1.41
C GLY A 77 16.55 17.37 0.66
N THR A 78 17.14 18.42 1.22
CA THR A 78 18.41 18.98 0.79
C THR A 78 19.46 17.87 0.78
N LEU A 79 20.05 17.63 -0.39
CA LEU A 79 21.23 16.78 -0.57
C LEU A 79 22.38 17.35 0.28
N SER A 80 22.83 16.61 1.25
CA SER A 80 24.14 16.83 1.85
C SER A 80 25.17 16.01 1.06
N GLU A 81 26.23 16.70 0.62
CA GLU A 81 27.30 16.22 -0.26
C GLU A 81 28.29 15.30 0.46
N ASP A 82 27.86 14.11 0.91
CA ASP A 82 28.75 13.06 1.43
C ASP A 82 28.30 11.67 0.99
N GLU A 83 28.05 11.48 -0.35
CA GLU A 83 27.46 10.28 -0.92
C GLU A 83 28.43 9.12 -1.23
N ASP A 84 29.73 9.26 -1.06
CA ASP A 84 30.70 8.27 -1.58
C ASP A 84 30.88 7.00 -0.74
N SER A 85 30.28 6.91 0.46
CA SER A 85 30.56 5.80 1.37
C SER A 85 29.41 4.81 1.59
N ILE A 86 28.20 5.13 1.19
CA ILE A 86 27.00 4.29 1.45
C ILE A 86 26.64 3.43 0.25
N ASP A 87 26.93 3.89 -0.96
CA ASP A 87 26.59 3.17 -2.20
C ASP A 87 27.37 1.86 -2.38
N GLU A 88 28.61 1.78 -1.88
CA GLU A 88 29.44 0.58 -1.98
C GLU A 88 28.99 -0.55 -1.01
N LEU A 89 28.39 -0.18 0.13
CA LEU A 89 27.84 -1.16 1.09
C LEU A 89 26.46 -1.71 0.66
N LEU A 90 25.71 -0.95 -0.13
CA LEU A 90 24.40 -1.33 -0.66
C LEU A 90 24.47 -2.09 -1.98
N ALA A 91 25.58 -2.00 -2.70
CA ALA A 91 25.80 -2.64 -4.00
C ALA A 91 25.96 -4.16 -3.95
N ALA A 92 26.11 -4.77 -2.76
CA ALA A 92 26.46 -6.19 -2.61
C ALA A 92 25.30 -7.16 -2.43
N LYS A 93 24.03 -6.69 -2.44
CA LYS A 93 22.86 -7.59 -2.39
C LYS A 93 22.22 -7.67 -3.77
N PRO A 94 21.96 -8.90 -4.30
CA PRO A 94 21.14 -9.03 -5.51
C PRO A 94 19.79 -8.34 -5.23
N LYS A 95 19.52 -7.23 -5.92
CA LYS A 95 18.22 -6.55 -5.81
C LYS A 95 17.17 -7.56 -6.28
N ALA A 96 16.35 -8.04 -5.35
CA ALA A 96 15.17 -8.80 -5.70
C ALA A 96 14.32 -7.99 -6.71
N PRO A 97 13.70 -8.66 -7.70
CA PRO A 97 12.84 -7.94 -8.64
C PRO A 97 11.76 -7.17 -7.88
N ILE A 98 11.59 -5.91 -8.24
CA ILE A 98 10.62 -5.02 -7.59
C ILE A 98 9.21 -5.51 -7.90
N ALA A 99 8.35 -5.59 -6.88
CA ALA A 99 6.98 -6.03 -7.04
C ALA A 99 6.17 -5.08 -7.94
N SER A 100 5.56 -5.63 -8.99
CA SER A 100 4.65 -4.90 -9.87
C SER A 100 3.19 -5.31 -9.60
N ALA A 101 2.25 -4.37 -9.81
CA ALA A 101 0.83 -4.64 -9.55
C ALA A 101 0.27 -5.70 -10.50
N LEU A 102 0.64 -5.68 -11.77
CA LEU A 102 0.20 -6.66 -12.76
C LEU A 102 0.78 -8.04 -12.46
N GLY A 103 2.11 -8.12 -12.27
CA GLY A 103 2.78 -9.40 -11.96
C GLY A 103 2.31 -9.99 -10.64
N MET A 104 2.09 -9.15 -9.62
CA MET A 104 1.56 -9.61 -8.33
C MET A 104 0.13 -10.11 -8.45
N THR A 105 -0.74 -9.45 -9.21
CA THR A 105 -2.11 -9.91 -9.45
C THR A 105 -2.13 -11.32 -10.04
N GLU A 106 -1.28 -11.58 -11.05
CA GLU A 106 -1.17 -12.91 -11.63
C GLU A 106 -0.60 -13.93 -10.65
N ALA A 107 0.41 -13.56 -9.87
CA ALA A 107 1.00 -14.44 -8.86
C ALA A 107 -0.03 -14.82 -7.78
N LEU A 108 -0.84 -13.86 -7.32
CA LEU A 108 -1.88 -14.11 -6.33
C LEU A 108 -3.03 -14.97 -6.89
N ARG A 109 -3.43 -14.77 -8.14
CA ARG A 109 -4.45 -15.62 -8.81
C ARG A 109 -4.00 -17.09 -8.94
N ARG A 110 -2.69 -17.33 -9.05
CA ARG A 110 -2.10 -18.68 -9.08
C ARG A 110 -1.84 -19.26 -7.68
N ASN A 111 -1.96 -18.45 -6.64
CA ASN A 111 -1.66 -18.89 -5.27
C ASN A 111 -2.78 -19.78 -4.73
N ALA A 112 -2.43 -21.02 -4.36
CA ALA A 112 -3.40 -21.98 -3.86
C ALA A 112 -4.13 -21.52 -2.57
N ALA A 113 -3.47 -20.70 -1.73
CA ALA A 113 -4.09 -20.17 -0.52
C ALA A 113 -5.21 -19.14 -0.80
N LEU A 114 -5.20 -18.54 -2.01
CA LEU A 114 -6.17 -17.52 -2.43
C LEU A 114 -7.12 -18.04 -3.52
N ALA A 115 -7.13 -19.36 -3.75
CA ALA A 115 -7.98 -19.98 -4.75
C ALA A 115 -9.46 -19.67 -4.49
N GLY A 116 -10.16 -19.24 -5.55
CA GLY A 116 -11.58 -18.86 -5.46
C GLY A 116 -11.87 -17.43 -5.03
N LEU A 117 -10.87 -16.65 -4.61
CA LEU A 117 -11.03 -15.24 -4.33
C LEU A 117 -11.01 -14.41 -5.61
N ARG A 118 -11.82 -13.37 -5.64
CA ARG A 118 -11.86 -12.38 -6.74
C ARG A 118 -10.78 -11.34 -6.51
N ILE A 119 -9.76 -11.41 -7.35
CA ILE A 119 -8.57 -10.55 -7.25
C ILE A 119 -8.54 -9.64 -8.47
N GLU A 120 -8.58 -8.34 -8.26
CA GLU A 120 -8.52 -7.33 -9.31
C GLU A 120 -7.38 -6.35 -9.10
N VAL A 121 -6.98 -5.67 -10.18
CA VAL A 121 -5.91 -4.69 -10.19
C VAL A 121 -6.45 -3.28 -10.40
N LEU A 122 -5.80 -2.31 -9.74
CA LEU A 122 -6.08 -0.88 -9.90
C LEU A 122 -4.78 -0.11 -10.04
N HIS A 123 -4.57 0.57 -11.16
CA HIS A 123 -3.33 1.31 -11.42
C HIS A 123 -3.55 2.61 -12.19
N GLY A 124 -2.52 3.48 -12.20
CA GLY A 124 -2.59 4.82 -12.77
C GLY A 124 -2.94 4.89 -14.26
N ARG A 125 -2.53 3.86 -15.05
CA ARG A 125 -2.76 3.82 -16.52
C ARG A 125 -4.20 3.47 -16.92
N MET A 126 -5.04 3.01 -15.99
CA MET A 126 -6.46 2.74 -16.26
C MET A 126 -7.22 4.05 -16.48
N SER A 127 -8.24 4.01 -17.33
CA SER A 127 -9.17 5.13 -17.50
C SER A 127 -9.94 5.44 -16.20
N SER A 128 -10.50 6.64 -16.10
CA SER A 128 -11.30 7.02 -14.92
C SER A 128 -12.55 6.15 -14.77
N GLU A 129 -13.14 5.69 -15.87
CA GLU A 129 -14.30 4.80 -15.85
C GLU A 129 -13.94 3.42 -15.30
N GLU A 130 -12.84 2.84 -15.77
CA GLU A 130 -12.34 1.55 -15.28
C GLU A 130 -12.00 1.62 -13.79
N LYS A 131 -11.29 2.67 -13.35
CA LYS A 131 -10.97 2.90 -11.94
C LYS A 131 -12.23 2.96 -11.09
N ASN A 132 -13.23 3.74 -11.52
CA ASN A 132 -14.49 3.89 -10.80
C ASN A 132 -15.28 2.57 -10.75
N SER A 133 -15.27 1.81 -11.83
CA SER A 133 -15.92 0.48 -11.89
C SER A 133 -15.30 -0.49 -10.90
N VAL A 134 -13.96 -0.66 -10.94
CA VAL A 134 -13.22 -1.55 -10.03
C VAL A 134 -13.41 -1.12 -8.57
N MET A 135 -13.31 0.17 -8.29
CA MET A 135 -13.52 0.69 -6.94
C MET A 135 -14.96 0.51 -6.46
N GLY A 136 -15.95 0.69 -7.34
CA GLY A 136 -17.36 0.44 -7.03
C GLY A 136 -17.63 -1.02 -6.72
N GLU A 137 -17.05 -1.94 -7.48
CA GLU A 137 -17.16 -3.38 -7.24
C GLU A 137 -16.46 -3.80 -5.94
N PHE A 138 -15.30 -3.22 -5.65
CA PHE A 138 -14.60 -3.45 -4.40
C PHE A 138 -15.41 -2.92 -3.20
N ALA A 139 -15.93 -1.71 -3.27
CA ALA A 139 -16.78 -1.15 -2.23
C ALA A 139 -18.07 -1.95 -2.02
N ALA A 140 -18.62 -2.54 -3.08
CA ALA A 140 -19.80 -3.42 -3.03
C ALA A 140 -19.48 -4.85 -2.53
N GLY A 141 -18.23 -5.17 -2.19
CA GLY A 141 -17.83 -6.51 -1.73
C GLY A 141 -17.78 -7.57 -2.83
N LYS A 142 -17.78 -7.16 -4.10
CA LYS A 142 -17.67 -8.07 -5.25
C LYS A 142 -16.24 -8.50 -5.55
N ILE A 143 -15.26 -7.76 -5.05
CA ILE A 143 -13.83 -8.04 -5.14
C ILE A 143 -13.31 -8.29 -3.73
N ASP A 144 -12.57 -9.36 -3.54
CA ASP A 144 -12.06 -9.79 -2.23
C ASP A 144 -10.68 -9.19 -1.95
N VAL A 145 -9.82 -9.12 -2.98
CA VAL A 145 -8.47 -8.57 -2.90
C VAL A 145 -8.26 -7.56 -4.01
N LEU A 146 -7.88 -6.34 -3.64
CA LEU A 146 -7.53 -5.29 -4.58
C LEU A 146 -6.02 -5.08 -4.58
N VAL A 147 -5.36 -5.41 -5.70
CA VAL A 147 -3.95 -5.12 -5.92
C VAL A 147 -3.83 -3.75 -6.57
N SER A 148 -3.01 -2.87 -6.03
CA SER A 148 -2.94 -1.51 -6.55
C SER A 148 -1.55 -0.90 -6.43
N THR A 149 -1.29 0.13 -7.21
CA THR A 149 -0.21 1.08 -6.96
C THR A 149 -0.68 2.15 -5.96
N THR A 150 0.13 3.17 -5.71
CA THR A 150 -0.14 4.28 -4.76
C THR A 150 -1.43 5.06 -5.02
N VAL A 151 -2.10 4.82 -6.15
CA VAL A 151 -3.33 5.52 -6.60
C VAL A 151 -4.53 5.36 -5.66
N ILE A 152 -4.42 4.58 -4.56
CA ILE A 152 -5.49 4.50 -3.51
C ILE A 152 -5.72 5.86 -2.80
N GLU A 153 -5.10 6.93 -3.25
CA GLU A 153 -5.30 8.28 -2.68
C GLU A 153 -6.71 8.83 -2.86
N VAL A 154 -7.48 8.27 -3.78
CA VAL A 154 -8.81 8.80 -4.10
C VAL A 154 -9.87 8.21 -3.17
N GLY A 155 -10.15 8.90 -2.08
CA GLY A 155 -11.43 9.13 -1.42
C GLY A 155 -12.40 7.97 -1.12
N VAL A 156 -12.14 6.73 -1.51
CA VAL A 156 -13.07 5.62 -1.26
C VAL A 156 -12.79 5.03 0.12
N ASN A 157 -13.74 5.22 1.00
CA ASN A 157 -13.77 4.56 2.29
C ASN A 157 -14.32 3.14 2.08
N VAL A 158 -13.49 2.11 2.28
CA VAL A 158 -13.91 0.71 2.27
C VAL A 158 -13.81 0.18 3.69
N PRO A 159 -14.90 0.29 4.48
CA PRO A 159 -14.88 -0.10 5.89
C PRO A 159 -14.55 -1.57 6.09
N ASN A 160 -14.90 -2.40 5.11
CA ASN A 160 -14.73 -3.85 5.13
C ASN A 160 -13.29 -4.32 4.83
N ALA A 161 -12.39 -3.41 4.42
CA ALA A 161 -10.99 -3.73 4.21
C ALA A 161 -10.23 -3.72 5.54
N THR A 162 -9.86 -4.91 6.03
CA THR A 162 -9.21 -5.10 7.34
C THR A 162 -7.72 -5.39 7.24
N VAL A 163 -7.24 -5.85 6.09
CA VAL A 163 -5.83 -6.18 5.85
C VAL A 163 -5.27 -5.32 4.72
N MET A 164 -4.04 -4.85 4.92
CA MET A 164 -3.24 -4.23 3.88
C MET A 164 -1.84 -4.82 3.89
N VAL A 165 -1.38 -5.26 2.74
CA VAL A 165 0.00 -5.68 2.49
C VAL A 165 0.66 -4.64 1.62
N VAL A 166 1.79 -4.10 2.05
CA VAL A 166 2.61 -3.17 1.26
C VAL A 166 3.88 -3.91 0.87
N LEU A 167 4.08 -4.13 -0.41
CA LEU A 167 5.27 -4.78 -0.96
C LEU A 167 6.36 -3.74 -1.19
N ASP A 168 7.62 -4.15 -1.00
CA ASP A 168 8.79 -3.26 -1.11
C ASP A 168 8.56 -1.93 -0.35
N ALA A 169 8.17 -2.04 0.93
CA ALA A 169 7.74 -0.92 1.75
C ALA A 169 8.85 0.14 1.96
N ASP A 170 10.11 -0.22 1.76
CA ASP A 170 11.29 0.65 1.76
C ASP A 170 11.28 1.69 0.63
N ARG A 171 10.48 1.47 -0.42
CA ARG A 171 10.31 2.40 -1.54
C ARG A 171 9.22 3.45 -1.31
N PHE A 172 8.51 3.37 -0.22
CA PHE A 172 7.45 4.31 0.13
C PHE A 172 7.93 5.29 1.18
N GLY A 173 7.63 6.56 1.00
CA GLY A 173 7.85 7.56 2.03
C GLY A 173 7.04 7.26 3.29
N VAL A 174 7.57 7.65 4.47
CA VAL A 174 6.92 7.44 5.77
C VAL A 174 5.51 8.04 5.80
N ALA A 175 5.32 9.21 5.20
CA ALA A 175 4.02 9.87 5.10
C ALA A 175 3.02 9.03 4.29
N GLN A 176 3.46 8.42 3.18
CA GLN A 176 2.63 7.54 2.35
C GLN A 176 2.23 6.27 3.11
N LEU A 177 3.18 5.62 3.78
CA LEU A 177 2.89 4.45 4.62
C LEU A 177 1.87 4.78 5.71
N HIS A 178 1.97 5.97 6.29
CA HIS A 178 1.02 6.44 7.30
C HIS A 178 -0.38 6.68 6.70
N GLN A 179 -0.46 7.23 5.50
CA GLN A 179 -1.73 7.42 4.77
C GLN A 179 -2.36 6.08 4.41
N LEU A 180 -1.56 5.13 3.86
CA LEU A 180 -2.02 3.77 3.54
C LEU A 180 -2.56 3.06 4.78
N ARG A 181 -1.82 3.10 5.92
CA ARG A 181 -2.29 2.55 7.19
C ARG A 181 -3.66 3.10 7.59
N GLY A 182 -3.93 4.36 7.31
CA GLY A 182 -5.21 5.00 7.60
C GLY A 182 -6.38 4.53 6.73
N ARG A 183 -6.16 3.69 5.72
CA ARG A 183 -7.21 3.20 4.81
C ARG A 183 -7.85 1.89 5.25
N VAL A 184 -7.27 1.17 6.19
CA VAL A 184 -7.81 -0.08 6.76
C VAL A 184 -8.27 0.09 8.21
N GLY A 185 -9.06 -0.85 8.72
CA GLY A 185 -9.51 -0.86 10.11
C GLY A 185 -10.49 0.26 10.45
N ARG A 186 -11.37 0.61 9.52
CA ARG A 186 -12.38 1.67 9.69
C ARG A 186 -13.79 1.12 9.96
N GLY A 187 -13.94 -0.21 9.94
CA GLY A 187 -15.20 -0.90 10.25
C GLY A 187 -15.30 -1.32 11.71
#